data_37c20459887f12109465555436644e19
#
_entry.id   37c20459887f12109465555436644e19
#
_cell.length_a   1.000
_cell.length_b   1.000
_cell.length_c   1.000
_cell.angle_alpha   90.00
_cell.angle_beta   90.00
_cell.angle_gamma   90.00
#
_symmetry.space_group_name_H-M   'P 1'
#
loop_
_entity.id
_entity.type
_entity.pdbx_description
1 polymer ?
#
loop_
_entity_poly.entity_id
_entity_poly.type
_entity_poly.pdbx_seq_one_letter_code
_entity_poly.pdbx_strand_id
1 'polypeptide(L)'
;GMKTSVQTWGNIDENYNPDTDLPMWSMPQTIMVMGPSTYLAESFLRHRNLVLSPDPVVEYALANVQLEKNINGDRRPCKLKSMGIIDPVVAMVMLFGVIIRVPTQVLAYEIRGIGSCSARHLVELGKAHFCERRSS
;
A
#
# COMPACT_ATOMS: atom_id res chain seq x y z
N GLY A 1 10.17 -0.02 -27.66
CA GLY A 1 10.46 -0.61 -26.36
C GLY A 1 9.75 0.17 -25.24
N MET A 2 9.16 -0.54 -24.32
CA MET A 2 8.51 0.03 -23.13
C MET A 2 9.57 0.75 -22.29
N LYS A 3 9.41 2.06 -22.04
CA LYS A 3 10.30 2.79 -21.15
C LYS A 3 9.83 2.55 -19.71
N THR A 4 10.74 2.22 -18.82
CA THR A 4 10.49 2.19 -17.38
C THR A 4 10.83 3.56 -16.81
N SER A 5 9.81 4.28 -16.35
CA SER A 5 9.97 5.53 -15.62
C SER A 5 9.86 5.20 -14.12
N VAL A 6 10.94 5.41 -13.38
CA VAL A 6 10.96 5.21 -11.92
C VAL A 6 10.41 6.47 -11.27
N GLN A 7 9.24 6.35 -10.67
CA GLN A 7 8.62 7.43 -9.91
C GLN A 7 9.23 7.50 -8.51
N THR A 8 9.69 8.68 -8.10
CA THR A 8 10.11 8.91 -6.73
C THR A 8 8.90 9.14 -5.83
N TRP A 9 8.97 8.62 -4.61
CA TRP A 9 7.91 8.76 -3.63
C TRP A 9 7.61 10.23 -3.33
N GLY A 10 6.49 10.72 -3.83
CA GLY A 10 6.03 12.11 -3.70
C GLY A 10 6.21 12.99 -4.95
N ASN A 11 6.96 12.55 -5.96
CA ASN A 11 7.07 13.27 -7.23
C ASN A 11 6.76 12.31 -8.38
N ILE A 12 5.74 12.64 -9.15
CA ILE A 12 5.47 12.00 -10.43
C ILE A 12 6.39 12.69 -11.45
N ASP A 13 7.13 11.89 -12.23
CA ASP A 13 7.92 12.42 -13.33
C ASP A 13 6.98 13.14 -14.31
N GLU A 14 7.27 14.40 -14.62
CA GLU A 14 6.47 15.21 -15.54
C GLU A 14 6.42 14.62 -16.97
N ASN A 15 7.38 13.75 -17.30
CA ASN A 15 7.46 13.04 -18.58
C ASN A 15 6.80 11.66 -18.55
N TYR A 16 6.15 11.28 -17.43
CA TYR A 16 5.47 10.00 -17.32
C TYR A 16 4.25 9.96 -18.25
N ASN A 17 4.25 9.01 -19.15
CA ASN A 17 3.13 8.74 -20.02
C ASN A 17 2.48 7.41 -19.61
N PRO A 18 1.25 7.43 -19.05
CA PRO A 18 0.58 6.22 -18.60
C PRO A 18 0.27 5.21 -19.71
N ASP A 19 0.24 5.65 -20.98
CA ASP A 19 -0.07 4.76 -22.10
C ASP A 19 1.15 3.95 -22.59
N THR A 20 2.37 4.43 -22.33
CA THR A 20 3.61 3.84 -22.83
C THR A 20 4.58 3.40 -21.75
N ASP A 21 4.48 3.96 -20.55
CA ASP A 21 5.46 3.77 -19.49
C ASP A 21 4.92 2.82 -18.42
N LEU A 22 5.77 1.88 -17.99
CA LEU A 22 5.44 1.01 -16.86
C LEU A 22 5.56 1.80 -15.56
N PRO A 23 4.50 1.94 -14.76
CA PRO A 23 4.57 2.67 -13.51
C PRO A 23 5.42 1.91 -12.50
N MET A 24 6.58 2.44 -12.17
CA MET A 24 7.44 1.94 -11.10
C MET A 24 7.55 2.97 -9.99
N TRP A 25 7.19 2.57 -8.77
CA TRP A 25 7.23 3.44 -7.61
C TRP A 25 8.36 3.04 -6.66
N SER A 26 9.29 3.95 -6.41
CA SER A 26 10.29 3.78 -5.37
C SER A 26 9.70 4.18 -4.03
N MET A 27 9.50 3.22 -3.14
CA MET A 27 8.94 3.45 -1.80
C MET A 27 9.99 3.16 -0.73
N PRO A 28 10.44 4.17 0.02
CA PRO A 28 11.32 3.95 1.17
C PRO A 28 10.60 3.14 2.25
N GLN A 29 11.26 2.09 2.76
CA GLN A 29 10.71 1.25 3.82
C GLN A 29 10.99 1.84 5.22
N THR A 30 10.92 3.15 5.37
CA THR A 30 11.06 3.82 6.66
C THR A 30 9.75 3.78 7.44
N ILE A 31 9.83 3.86 8.76
CA ILE A 31 8.63 3.80 9.61
C ILE A 31 7.67 4.97 9.35
N MET A 32 8.20 6.14 8.97
CA MET A 32 7.39 7.32 8.64
C MET A 32 6.58 7.13 7.35
N VAL A 33 7.14 6.42 6.37
CA VAL A 33 6.46 6.15 5.09
C VAL A 33 5.54 4.95 5.20
N MET A 34 6.01 3.89 5.86
CA MET A 34 5.26 2.64 6.01
C MET A 34 4.17 2.70 7.09
N GLY A 35 4.28 3.61 8.07
CA GLY A 35 3.34 3.71 9.19
C GLY A 35 1.88 3.91 8.77
N PRO A 36 1.56 4.96 8.00
CA PRO A 36 0.20 5.17 7.48
C PRO A 36 -0.31 4.01 6.63
N SER A 37 0.57 3.43 5.82
CA SER A 37 0.24 2.27 4.97
C SER A 37 -0.07 1.02 5.79
N THR A 38 0.71 0.77 6.84
CA THR A 38 0.49 -0.35 7.77
C THR A 38 -0.83 -0.18 8.51
N TYR A 39 -1.12 1.03 8.98
CA TYR A 39 -2.39 1.31 9.65
C TYR A 39 -3.59 1.06 8.74
N LEU A 40 -3.52 1.50 7.49
CA LEU A 40 -4.58 1.28 6.51
C LEU A 40 -4.75 -0.21 6.21
N ALA A 41 -3.66 -0.94 5.98
CA ALA A 41 -3.68 -2.39 5.76
C ALA A 41 -4.33 -3.14 6.95
N GLU A 42 -3.93 -2.80 8.18
CA GLU A 42 -4.55 -3.36 9.39
C GLU A 42 -6.05 -3.06 9.48
N SER A 43 -6.44 -1.82 9.16
CA SER A 43 -7.84 -1.41 9.16
C SER A 43 -8.67 -2.23 8.17
N PHE A 44 -8.16 -2.43 6.95
CA PHE A 44 -8.82 -3.24 5.94
C PHE A 44 -8.97 -4.71 6.35
N LEU A 45 -7.92 -5.28 6.92
CA LEU A 45 -7.95 -6.66 7.44
C LEU A 45 -8.96 -6.80 8.60
N ARG A 46 -8.95 -5.86 9.53
CA ARG A 46 -9.82 -5.87 10.71
C ARG A 46 -11.30 -5.74 10.36
N HIS A 47 -11.62 -4.89 9.39
CA HIS A 47 -13.00 -4.68 8.94
C HIS A 47 -13.43 -5.66 7.85
N ARG A 48 -12.58 -6.64 7.49
CA ARG A 48 -12.84 -7.64 6.45
C ARG A 48 -13.14 -7.01 5.07
N ASN A 49 -12.55 -5.85 4.81
CA ASN A 49 -12.67 -5.14 3.53
C ASN A 49 -11.59 -5.57 2.52
N LEU A 50 -10.72 -6.49 2.91
CA LEU A 50 -9.69 -7.07 2.06
C LEU A 50 -9.96 -8.56 1.90
N VAL A 51 -10.14 -8.98 0.66
CA VAL A 51 -10.25 -10.39 0.29
C VAL A 51 -8.91 -10.83 -0.28
N LEU A 52 -8.24 -11.73 0.41
CA LEU A 52 -7.01 -12.35 -0.07
C LEU A 52 -7.35 -13.73 -0.66
N SER A 53 -6.72 -14.05 -1.78
CA SER A 53 -6.77 -15.42 -2.30
C SER A 53 -6.15 -16.36 -1.27
N PRO A 54 -6.73 -17.55 -1.04
CA PRO A 54 -6.16 -18.53 -0.13
C PRO A 54 -4.80 -19.00 -0.68
N ASP A 55 -3.74 -18.55 -0.05
CA ASP A 55 -2.36 -18.88 -0.38
C ASP A 55 -1.60 -19.20 0.90
N PRO A 56 -1.04 -20.43 1.04
CA PRO A 56 -0.34 -20.84 2.24
C PRO A 56 0.85 -19.94 2.61
N VAL A 57 1.52 -19.35 1.61
CA VAL A 57 2.66 -18.44 1.83
C VAL A 57 2.20 -17.12 2.44
N VAL A 58 1.10 -16.57 1.95
CA VAL A 58 0.51 -15.34 2.49
C VAL A 58 -0.03 -15.56 3.90
N GLU A 59 -0.72 -16.67 4.14
CA GLU A 59 -1.23 -17.05 5.47
C GLU A 59 -0.09 -17.21 6.47
N TYR A 60 0.98 -17.91 6.08
CA TYR A 60 2.18 -18.06 6.90
C TYR A 60 2.83 -16.71 7.21
N ALA A 61 2.98 -15.84 6.22
CA ALA A 61 3.58 -14.53 6.40
C ALA A 61 2.74 -13.64 7.35
N LEU A 62 1.41 -13.67 7.22
CA LEU A 62 0.49 -12.95 8.12
C LEU A 62 0.55 -13.46 9.56
N ALA A 63 0.68 -14.77 9.74
CA ALA A 63 0.77 -15.38 11.07
C ALA A 63 2.09 -15.04 11.79
N ASN A 64 3.17 -14.81 11.04
CA ASN A 64 4.52 -14.62 11.60
C ASN A 64 4.99 -13.16 11.59
N VAL A 65 4.27 -12.25 10.96
CA VAL A 65 4.67 -10.83 10.90
C VAL A 65 4.64 -10.19 12.29
N GLN A 66 5.73 -9.53 12.65
CA GLN A 66 5.79 -8.67 13.82
C GLN A 66 5.99 -7.23 13.39
N LEU A 67 5.32 -6.33 14.11
CA LEU A 67 5.38 -4.91 13.84
C LEU A 67 6.37 -4.23 14.78
N GLU A 68 7.21 -3.39 14.21
CA GLU A 68 8.02 -2.44 14.96
C GLU A 68 7.23 -1.15 15.17
N LYS A 69 7.29 -0.63 16.39
CA LYS A 69 6.59 0.59 16.79
C LYS A 69 7.60 1.67 17.16
N ASN A 70 7.36 2.91 16.72
CA ASN A 70 8.12 4.07 17.16
C ASN A 70 7.44 4.77 18.36
N ILE A 71 8.08 5.82 18.86
CA ILE A 71 7.59 6.65 19.99
C ILE A 71 6.25 7.31 19.65
N ASN A 72 6.05 7.67 18.39
CA ASN A 72 4.81 8.33 17.92
C ASN A 72 3.64 7.35 17.69
N GLY A 73 3.89 6.06 17.89
CA GLY A 73 2.86 5.04 17.70
C GLY A 73 2.76 4.49 16.26
N ASP A 74 3.56 4.99 15.32
CA ASP A 74 3.60 4.42 13.97
C ASP A 74 4.19 3.02 14.01
N ARG A 75 3.69 2.15 13.14
CA ARG A 75 4.06 0.74 13.07
C ARG A 75 4.44 0.36 11.65
N ARG A 76 5.42 -0.53 11.52
CA ARG A 76 5.78 -1.14 10.23
C ARG A 76 6.13 -2.62 10.41
N PRO A 77 5.99 -3.45 9.38
CA PRO A 77 6.50 -4.80 9.39
C PRO A 77 8.02 -4.80 9.60
N CYS A 78 8.50 -5.63 10.52
CA CYS A 78 9.92 -5.72 10.86
C CYS A 78 10.45 -7.12 10.58
N LYS A 79 11.32 -7.27 9.57
CA LYS A 79 11.93 -8.55 9.20
C LYS A 79 12.79 -9.13 10.32
N LEU A 80 13.49 -8.29 11.08
CA LEU A 80 14.37 -8.74 12.16
C LEU A 80 13.63 -9.34 13.36
N LYS A 81 12.40 -8.90 13.59
CA LYS A 81 11.56 -9.39 14.68
C LYS A 81 10.65 -10.54 14.26
N SER A 82 10.38 -10.67 12.97
CA SER A 82 9.48 -11.69 12.43
C SER A 82 10.20 -13.03 12.30
N MET A 83 9.48 -14.09 12.61
CA MET A 83 9.99 -15.44 12.46
C MET A 83 9.62 -15.98 11.08
N GLY A 84 10.49 -15.78 10.11
CA GLY A 84 10.30 -16.31 8.75
C GLY A 84 10.10 -15.25 7.67
N ILE A 85 9.59 -15.70 6.54
CA ILE A 85 9.41 -14.87 5.35
C ILE A 85 8.14 -14.03 5.52
N ILE A 86 8.28 -12.70 5.53
CA ILE A 86 7.15 -11.75 5.61
C ILE A 86 7.04 -10.86 4.38
N ASP A 87 7.77 -11.16 3.32
CA ASP A 87 7.79 -10.34 2.10
C ASP A 87 6.41 -10.11 1.48
N PRO A 88 5.48 -11.09 1.45
CA PRO A 88 4.12 -10.85 0.98
C PRO A 88 3.38 -9.77 1.79
N VAL A 89 3.57 -9.74 3.10
CA VAL A 89 2.95 -8.71 3.97
C VAL A 89 3.58 -7.33 3.72
N VAL A 90 4.90 -7.28 3.56
CA VAL A 90 5.60 -6.03 3.22
C VAL A 90 5.12 -5.49 1.88
N ALA A 91 5.00 -6.35 0.86
CA ALA A 91 4.48 -5.98 -0.45
C ALA A 91 3.03 -5.45 -0.37
N MET A 92 2.17 -6.11 0.41
CA MET A 92 0.80 -5.67 0.66
C MET A 92 0.77 -4.28 1.32
N VAL A 93 1.58 -4.04 2.34
CA VAL A 93 1.67 -2.73 3.00
C VAL A 93 2.17 -1.66 2.04
N MET A 94 3.15 -1.97 1.20
CA MET A 94 3.64 -1.05 0.17
C MET A 94 2.54 -0.71 -0.84
N LEU A 95 1.71 -1.68 -1.25
CA LEU A 95 0.55 -1.43 -2.12
C LEU A 95 -0.42 -0.43 -1.48
N PHE A 96 -0.74 -0.58 -0.21
CA PHE A 96 -1.57 0.40 0.51
C PHE A 96 -0.91 1.79 0.57
N GLY A 97 0.41 1.85 0.65
CA GLY A 97 1.16 3.10 0.57
C GLY A 97 1.00 3.80 -0.78
N VAL A 98 1.03 3.05 -1.87
CA VAL A 98 0.75 3.58 -3.21
C VAL A 98 -0.69 4.08 -3.31
N ILE A 99 -1.67 3.30 -2.84
CA ILE A 99 -3.10 3.68 -2.85
C ILE A 99 -3.33 5.01 -2.11
N ILE A 100 -2.67 5.24 -0.99
CA ILE A 100 -2.83 6.49 -0.22
C ILE A 100 -2.29 7.70 -0.98
N ARG A 101 -1.23 7.55 -1.76
CA ARG A 101 -0.47 8.67 -2.33
C ARG A 101 -0.70 8.93 -3.80
N VAL A 102 -1.08 7.90 -4.53
CA VAL A 102 -1.36 8.06 -5.97
C VAL A 102 -2.68 8.81 -6.15
N PRO A 103 -2.73 9.88 -6.95
CA PRO A 103 -3.98 10.55 -7.27
C PRO A 103 -4.99 9.60 -7.88
N THR A 104 -6.24 9.73 -7.49
CA THR A 104 -7.35 8.83 -7.89
C THR A 104 -7.47 8.67 -9.41
N GLN A 105 -7.02 9.64 -10.19
CA GLN A 105 -7.04 9.57 -11.65
C GLN A 105 -6.09 8.53 -12.22
N VAL A 106 -4.91 8.36 -11.64
CA VAL A 106 -3.91 7.37 -12.09
C VAL A 106 -4.36 5.95 -11.70
N LEU A 107 -4.87 5.78 -10.48
CA LEU A 107 -5.45 4.51 -10.00
C LEU A 107 -6.66 4.06 -10.83
N ALA A 108 -7.53 4.99 -11.22
CA ALA A 108 -8.71 4.66 -12.03
C ALA A 108 -8.34 4.13 -13.44
N TYR A 109 -7.17 4.50 -13.97
CA TYR A 109 -6.71 4.04 -15.27
C TYR A 109 -6.17 2.61 -15.23
N GLU A 110 -5.43 2.26 -14.18
CA GLU A 110 -4.86 0.90 -14.01
C GLU A 110 -5.93 -0.14 -13.62
N ILE A 111 -6.97 0.25 -12.91
CA ILE A 111 -8.02 -0.64 -12.40
C ILE A 111 -9.14 -0.87 -13.43
N ARG A 112 -9.17 -0.16 -14.54
CA ARG A 112 -10.16 -0.41 -15.63
C ARG A 112 -10.10 -1.82 -16.20
N GLY A 113 -9.01 -2.56 -15.98
CA GLY A 113 -8.90 -3.99 -16.32
C GLY A 113 -9.55 -4.96 -15.33
N ILE A 114 -9.93 -4.50 -14.12
CA ILE A 114 -10.43 -5.33 -13.02
C ILE A 114 -11.73 -4.72 -12.48
N GLY A 115 -12.83 -4.81 -13.20
CA GLY A 115 -14.21 -4.51 -12.77
C GLY A 115 -14.39 -3.19 -11.97
N SER A 116 -15.01 -2.20 -12.56
CA SER A 116 -15.05 -0.78 -12.18
C SER A 116 -15.73 -0.39 -10.86
N CYS A 117 -16.26 -1.31 -10.06
CA CYS A 117 -17.09 -0.95 -8.90
C CYS A 117 -16.34 -0.92 -7.56
N SER A 118 -15.30 -1.75 -7.39
CA SER A 118 -14.64 -1.94 -6.10
C SER A 118 -13.58 -0.88 -5.78
N ALA A 119 -12.92 -0.33 -6.78
CA ALA A 119 -11.79 0.57 -6.60
C ALA A 119 -12.17 1.97 -6.10
N ARG A 120 -13.31 2.51 -6.51
CA ARG A 120 -13.78 3.82 -6.02
C ARG A 120 -14.10 3.77 -4.53
N HIS A 121 -14.67 2.68 -4.07
CA HIS A 121 -15.01 2.49 -2.66
C HIS A 121 -13.76 2.37 -1.77
N LEU A 122 -12.71 1.73 -2.26
CA LEU A 122 -11.42 1.63 -1.58
C LEU A 122 -10.74 2.99 -1.39
N VAL A 123 -10.75 3.83 -2.40
CA VAL A 123 -10.15 5.18 -2.37
C VAL A 123 -10.91 6.12 -1.45
N GLU A 124 -12.24 6.06 -1.45
CA GLU A 124 -13.09 6.86 -0.55
C GLU A 124 -12.89 6.46 0.92
N LEU A 125 -12.82 5.17 1.23
CA LEU A 125 -12.52 4.67 2.58
C LEU A 125 -11.11 5.08 3.05
N GLY A 126 -10.12 5.03 2.16
CA GLY A 126 -8.76 5.48 2.48
C GLY A 126 -8.69 6.97 2.82
N LYS A 127 -9.44 7.82 2.11
CA LYS A 127 -9.52 9.25 2.38
C LYS A 127 -10.25 9.56 3.69
N ALA A 128 -11.34 8.86 3.99
CA ALA A 128 -12.11 9.06 5.22
C ALA A 128 -11.26 8.76 6.46
N HIS A 129 -10.53 7.65 6.48
CA HIS A 129 -9.65 7.30 7.60
C HIS A 129 -8.44 8.23 7.77
N PHE A 130 -7.95 8.85 6.69
CA PHE A 130 -6.87 9.82 6.76
C PHE A 130 -7.33 11.16 7.32
N CYS A 131 -8.59 11.56 7.05
CA CYS A 131 -9.16 12.81 7.52
C CYS A 131 -9.45 12.78 9.04
N GLU A 132 -9.87 11.64 9.59
CA GLU A 132 -10.16 11.48 11.02
C GLU A 132 -8.92 11.68 11.91
N ARG A 133 -7.72 11.34 11.43
CA ARG A 133 -6.48 11.56 12.18
C ARG A 133 -6.03 13.02 12.28
N ARG A 134 -6.51 13.89 11.40
CA ARG A 134 -6.15 15.34 11.45
C ARG A 134 -7.01 16.16 12.38
N SER A 135 -8.11 15.60 12.85
CA SER A 135 -9.08 16.30 13.73
C SER A 135 -8.92 15.95 15.22
N SER A 136 -7.91 15.17 15.55
CA SER A 136 -7.64 14.77 16.95
C SER A 136 -6.38 15.41 17.48
#